data_bba93d164ecfca701dc4558a179ce01d
#
_entry.id   bba93d164ecfca701dc4558a179ce01d
#
_cell.length_a   1.000
_cell.length_b   1.000
_cell.length_c   1.000
_cell.angle_alpha   90.00
_cell.angle_beta   90.00
_cell.angle_gamma   90.00
#
_symmetry.space_group_name_H-M   'P 1'
#
loop_
_entity.id
_entity.type
_entity.pdbx_description
1 polymer ?
#
loop_
_entity_poly.entity_id
_entity_poly.type
_entity_poly.pdbx_seq_one_letter_code
_entity_poly.pdbx_strand_id
1 'polypeptide(L)'
;MQILKKLTVLALFFTLTNSFSQDYFFKDKNPFDSKVPTPEEFLGYPIGEQHTRHDQIVSYLYKLAEVSDRAEIELYGYTHERRKLVILRVSSPENLSNLEDIKQEHLKFVNPILTPKNYDTIPVFIQ
;
A
#
# COMPACT_ATOMS: atom_id res chain seq x y z
N MET A 1 46.37 17.79 -21.58
CA MET A 1 46.17 16.34 -21.35
C MET A 1 45.82 16.00 -19.88
N GLN A 2 46.41 16.65 -18.88
CA GLN A 2 46.11 16.42 -17.43
C GLN A 2 44.71 16.85 -17.03
N ILE A 3 44.19 17.99 -17.53
CA ILE A 3 42.86 18.51 -17.18
C ILE A 3 41.76 17.59 -17.72
N LEU A 4 41.92 17.07 -18.93
CA LEU A 4 40.96 16.14 -19.56
C LEU A 4 40.84 14.85 -18.75
N LYS A 5 41.97 14.29 -18.28
CA LYS A 5 41.98 13.10 -17.41
C LYS A 5 41.24 13.36 -16.06
N LYS A 6 41.42 14.53 -15.46
CA LYS A 6 40.73 14.91 -14.22
C LYS A 6 39.21 15.05 -14.42
N LEU A 7 38.80 15.64 -15.57
CA LEU A 7 37.39 15.77 -15.94
C LEU A 7 36.73 14.39 -16.17
N THR A 8 37.43 13.47 -16.82
CA THR A 8 36.93 12.10 -17.07
C THR A 8 36.74 11.33 -15.74
N VAL A 9 37.69 11.45 -14.81
CA VAL A 9 37.57 10.83 -13.48
C VAL A 9 36.41 11.42 -12.67
N LEU A 10 36.22 12.75 -12.73
CA LEU A 10 35.11 13.43 -12.07
C LEU A 10 33.75 13.00 -12.67
N ALA A 11 33.64 12.90 -13.99
CA ALA A 11 32.43 12.41 -14.66
C ALA A 11 32.13 10.95 -14.32
N LEU A 12 33.15 10.09 -14.20
CA LEU A 12 32.98 8.69 -13.80
C LEU A 12 32.47 8.57 -12.36
N PHE A 13 32.83 9.49 -11.45
CA PHE A 13 32.36 9.50 -10.07
C PHE A 13 30.86 9.83 -9.96
N PHE A 14 30.32 10.66 -10.87
CA PHE A 14 28.91 11.03 -10.91
C PHE A 14 28.00 9.91 -11.46
N THR A 15 28.52 8.94 -12.18
CA THR A 15 27.73 7.83 -12.75
C THR A 15 27.54 6.66 -11.77
N LEU A 16 28.21 6.66 -10.61
CA LEU A 16 28.18 5.55 -9.65
C LEU A 16 27.13 5.69 -8.54
N THR A 17 26.35 6.77 -8.50
CA THR A 17 25.28 6.93 -7.52
C THR A 17 24.00 6.27 -8.00
N ASN A 18 23.90 4.95 -7.85
CA ASN A 18 22.62 4.25 -7.93
C ASN A 18 21.84 4.59 -6.65
N SER A 19 20.80 5.42 -6.77
CA SER A 19 19.93 5.76 -5.67
C SER A 19 18.88 4.65 -5.48
N PHE A 20 19.13 3.71 -4.59
CA PHE A 20 18.14 2.72 -4.14
C PHE A 20 17.23 3.35 -3.09
N SER A 21 16.24 4.11 -3.54
CA SER A 21 15.30 4.82 -2.67
C SER A 21 14.35 3.88 -1.92
N GLN A 22 14.03 2.72 -2.48
CA GLN A 22 13.07 1.79 -1.88
C GLN A 22 13.61 1.10 -0.62
N ASP A 23 14.90 0.76 -0.58
CA ASP A 23 15.53 0.12 0.58
C ASP A 23 15.58 1.02 1.81
N TYR A 24 15.54 2.35 1.63
CA TYR A 24 15.63 3.28 2.74
C TYR A 24 14.43 3.18 3.69
N PHE A 25 13.21 3.03 3.17
CA PHE A 25 11.99 2.99 3.98
C PHE A 25 11.69 1.61 4.60
N PHE A 26 12.27 0.54 4.07
CA PHE A 26 11.91 -0.84 4.44
C PHE A 26 13.06 -1.66 5.00
N LYS A 27 14.23 -1.06 5.24
CA LYS A 27 15.45 -1.76 5.75
C LYS A 27 15.20 -2.63 6.98
N ASP A 28 14.39 -2.12 7.92
CA ASP A 28 14.16 -2.78 9.21
C ASP A 28 12.96 -3.74 9.19
N LYS A 29 12.28 -3.89 8.03
CA LYS A 29 11.06 -4.69 7.90
C LYS A 29 11.24 -5.96 7.07
N ASN A 30 12.46 -6.27 6.68
CA ASN A 30 12.78 -7.53 6.01
C ASN A 30 13.02 -8.67 7.03
N PRO A 31 12.66 -9.93 6.72
CA PRO A 31 12.06 -10.35 5.44
C PRO A 31 10.55 -10.07 5.38
N PHE A 32 10.07 -9.67 4.21
CA PHE A 32 8.63 -9.64 3.93
C PHE A 32 8.06 -11.05 3.82
N ASP A 33 6.74 -11.19 4.00
CA ASP A 33 6.07 -12.47 3.79
C ASP A 33 6.19 -12.90 2.31
N SER A 34 6.92 -13.97 2.07
CA SER A 34 7.17 -14.51 0.72
C SER A 34 5.91 -15.02 0.01
N LYS A 35 4.79 -15.20 0.72
CA LYS A 35 3.50 -15.57 0.13
C LYS A 35 2.82 -14.41 -0.57
N VAL A 36 3.14 -13.18 -0.14
CA VAL A 36 2.55 -11.96 -0.67
C VAL A 36 3.44 -11.43 -1.79
N PRO A 37 3.04 -11.57 -3.07
CA PRO A 37 3.85 -11.11 -4.18
C PRO A 37 3.96 -9.59 -4.19
N THR A 38 5.14 -9.08 -4.52
CA THR A 38 5.31 -7.66 -4.78
C THR A 38 4.55 -7.24 -6.04
N PRO A 39 4.21 -5.95 -6.22
CA PRO A 39 3.59 -5.48 -7.46
C PRO A 39 4.41 -5.83 -8.70
N GLU A 40 5.74 -5.74 -8.61
CA GLU A 40 6.67 -6.07 -9.71
C GLU A 40 6.60 -7.56 -10.08
N GLU A 41 6.63 -8.45 -9.08
CA GLU A 41 6.50 -9.88 -9.31
C GLU A 41 5.15 -10.27 -9.95
N PHE A 42 4.07 -9.60 -9.55
CA PHE A 42 2.74 -9.89 -10.07
C PHE A 42 2.50 -9.28 -11.47
N LEU A 43 2.94 -8.05 -11.67
CA LEU A 43 2.71 -7.30 -12.91
C LEU A 43 3.73 -7.62 -14.00
N GLY A 44 4.94 -8.08 -13.61
CA GLY A 44 6.03 -8.41 -14.53
C GLY A 44 6.85 -7.21 -15.00
N TYR A 45 6.70 -6.04 -14.35
CA TYR A 45 7.48 -4.83 -14.65
C TYR A 45 7.61 -3.95 -13.39
N PRO A 46 8.69 -3.15 -13.26
CA PRO A 46 8.90 -2.24 -12.14
C PRO A 46 7.82 -1.17 -12.03
N ILE A 47 7.50 -0.79 -10.78
CA ILE A 47 6.56 0.30 -10.52
C ILE A 47 7.11 1.60 -11.11
N GLY A 48 6.28 2.27 -11.93
CA GLY A 48 6.62 3.54 -12.57
C GLY A 48 7.19 3.41 -13.99
N GLU A 49 7.51 2.20 -14.44
CA GLU A 49 8.01 1.98 -15.81
C GLU A 49 6.92 2.20 -16.87
N GLN A 50 5.69 1.79 -16.54
CA GLN A 50 4.56 1.97 -17.44
C GLN A 50 3.25 2.23 -16.68
N HIS A 51 2.25 2.72 -17.38
CA HIS A 51 0.91 2.92 -16.80
C HIS A 51 0.20 1.58 -16.62
N THR A 52 -0.05 1.20 -15.37
CA THR A 52 -0.78 -0.02 -15.01
C THR A 52 -2.28 0.17 -15.27
N ARG A 53 -2.90 -0.72 -16.03
CA ARG A 53 -4.33 -0.66 -16.31
C ARG A 53 -5.15 -1.03 -15.07
N HIS A 54 -6.36 -0.46 -15.00
CA HIS A 54 -7.28 -0.69 -13.89
C HIS A 54 -7.58 -2.18 -13.62
N ASP A 55 -7.76 -3.00 -14.65
CA ASP A 55 -8.01 -4.43 -14.53
C ASP A 55 -6.83 -5.19 -13.92
N GLN A 56 -5.60 -4.78 -14.23
CA GLN A 56 -4.38 -5.34 -13.65
C GLN A 56 -4.25 -4.97 -12.17
N ILE A 57 -4.55 -3.70 -11.81
CA ILE A 57 -4.57 -3.26 -10.42
C ILE A 57 -5.59 -4.07 -9.63
N VAL A 58 -6.82 -4.17 -10.12
CA VAL A 58 -7.89 -4.94 -9.45
C VAL A 58 -7.49 -6.40 -9.29
N SER A 59 -6.89 -7.01 -10.30
CA SER A 59 -6.41 -8.40 -10.22
C SER A 59 -5.33 -8.59 -9.16
N TYR A 60 -4.41 -7.63 -9.05
CA TYR A 60 -3.41 -7.64 -7.98
C TYR A 60 -4.04 -7.52 -6.59
N LEU A 61 -5.03 -6.64 -6.40
CA LEU A 61 -5.72 -6.49 -5.12
C LEU A 61 -6.47 -7.77 -4.72
N TYR A 62 -7.09 -8.47 -5.68
CA TYR A 62 -7.69 -9.78 -5.42
C TYR A 62 -6.63 -10.82 -5.02
N LYS A 63 -5.46 -10.78 -5.66
CA LYS A 63 -4.36 -11.69 -5.30
C LYS A 63 -3.86 -11.44 -3.88
N LEU A 64 -3.73 -10.19 -3.46
CA LEU A 64 -3.36 -9.85 -2.07
C LEU A 64 -4.36 -10.40 -1.05
N ALA A 65 -5.66 -10.24 -1.30
CA ALA A 65 -6.70 -10.77 -0.42
C ALA A 65 -6.78 -12.31 -0.41
N GLU A 66 -6.36 -12.96 -1.49
CA GLU A 66 -6.30 -14.43 -1.56
C GLU A 66 -5.17 -15.02 -0.70
N VAL A 67 -4.01 -14.35 -0.67
CA VAL A 67 -2.79 -14.92 -0.07
C VAL A 67 -2.49 -14.41 1.33
N SER A 68 -3.19 -13.38 1.81
CA SER A 68 -2.96 -12.75 3.10
C SER A 68 -4.24 -12.67 3.92
N ASP A 69 -4.19 -13.16 5.16
CA ASP A 69 -5.25 -13.02 6.16
C ASP A 69 -5.38 -11.59 6.71
N ARG A 70 -4.46 -10.70 6.33
CA ARG A 70 -4.44 -9.28 6.68
C ARG A 70 -5.09 -8.40 5.62
N ALA A 71 -5.63 -8.98 4.57
CA ALA A 71 -6.25 -8.26 3.45
C ALA A 71 -7.62 -8.84 3.14
N GLU A 72 -8.63 -7.98 3.03
CA GLU A 72 -9.99 -8.32 2.62
C GLU A 72 -10.41 -7.41 1.47
N ILE A 73 -11.04 -7.99 0.45
CA ILE A 73 -11.51 -7.23 -0.71
C ILE A 73 -13.03 -7.30 -0.83
N GLU A 74 -13.65 -6.14 -1.07
CA GLU A 74 -15.08 -6.02 -1.30
C GLU A 74 -15.33 -5.39 -2.66
N LEU A 75 -16.21 -6.00 -3.44
CA LEU A 75 -16.77 -5.41 -4.66
C LEU A 75 -18.02 -4.59 -4.25
N TYR A 76 -17.92 -3.24 -4.27
CA TYR A 76 -19.04 -2.39 -3.88
C TYR A 76 -19.83 -1.83 -5.08
N GLY A 77 -19.37 -2.05 -6.32
CA GLY A 77 -20.11 -1.60 -7.50
C GLY A 77 -19.34 -1.69 -8.81
N TYR A 78 -19.88 -1.04 -9.81
CA TYR A 78 -19.31 -0.92 -11.15
C TYR A 78 -19.40 0.50 -11.65
N THR A 79 -18.42 0.94 -12.43
CA THR A 79 -18.50 2.20 -13.17
C THR A 79 -19.54 2.09 -14.29
N HIS A 80 -19.86 3.23 -14.93
CA HIS A 80 -20.70 3.26 -16.14
C HIS A 80 -20.16 2.35 -17.27
N GLU A 81 -18.84 2.25 -17.37
CA GLU A 81 -18.13 1.37 -18.33
C GLU A 81 -17.98 -0.09 -17.81
N ARG A 82 -18.72 -0.45 -16.77
CA ARG A 82 -18.69 -1.78 -16.15
C ARG A 82 -17.34 -2.22 -15.58
N ARG A 83 -16.49 -1.27 -15.21
CA ARG A 83 -15.27 -1.56 -14.46
C ARG A 83 -15.61 -1.80 -12.99
N LYS A 84 -14.99 -2.81 -12.39
CA LYS A 84 -15.20 -3.14 -10.97
C LYS A 84 -14.71 -2.00 -10.07
N LEU A 85 -15.51 -1.62 -9.10
CA LEU A 85 -15.13 -0.74 -8.00
C LEU A 85 -14.92 -1.59 -6.75
N VAL A 86 -13.69 -1.64 -6.27
CA VAL A 86 -13.30 -2.48 -5.14
C VAL A 86 -12.73 -1.65 -4.00
N ILE A 87 -12.92 -2.13 -2.78
CA ILE A 87 -12.28 -1.64 -1.57
C ILE A 87 -11.38 -2.76 -1.06
N LEU A 88 -10.09 -2.49 -0.91
CA LEU A 88 -9.18 -3.35 -0.19
C LEU A 88 -9.01 -2.81 1.23
N ARG A 89 -9.32 -3.63 2.23
CA ARG A 89 -9.08 -3.36 3.65
C ARG A 89 -7.83 -4.11 4.06
N VAL A 90 -6.89 -3.41 4.70
CA VAL A 90 -5.65 -4.02 5.21
C VAL A 90 -5.54 -3.70 6.68
N SER A 91 -5.52 -4.73 7.53
CA SER A 91 -5.42 -4.59 8.98
C SER A 91 -4.90 -5.88 9.60
N SER A 92 -4.90 -5.97 10.94
CA SER A 92 -4.71 -7.25 11.62
C SER A 92 -5.91 -8.18 11.36
N PRO A 93 -5.73 -9.51 11.36
CA PRO A 93 -6.84 -10.46 11.20
C PRO A 93 -7.96 -10.26 12.24
N GLU A 94 -7.59 -9.89 13.47
CA GLU A 94 -8.51 -9.56 14.53
C GLU A 94 -9.40 -8.35 14.18
N ASN A 95 -8.80 -7.26 13.69
CA ASN A 95 -9.55 -6.08 13.28
C ASN A 95 -10.47 -6.38 12.09
N LEU A 96 -9.99 -7.17 11.12
CA LEU A 96 -10.80 -7.57 9.97
C LEU A 96 -12.04 -8.39 10.40
N SER A 97 -11.90 -9.28 11.39
CA SER A 97 -13.03 -10.04 11.94
C SER A 97 -14.04 -9.17 12.72
N ASN A 98 -13.60 -8.03 13.26
CA ASN A 98 -14.42 -7.13 14.09
C ASN A 98 -14.80 -5.83 13.37
N LEU A 99 -14.71 -5.78 12.04
CA LEU A 99 -14.93 -4.56 11.25
C LEU A 99 -16.28 -3.89 11.52
N GLU A 100 -17.35 -4.67 11.69
CA GLU A 100 -18.68 -4.09 11.92
C GLU A 100 -18.78 -3.45 13.31
N ASP A 101 -18.20 -4.04 14.34
CA ASP A 101 -18.16 -3.46 15.68
C ASP A 101 -17.34 -2.17 15.70
N ILE A 102 -16.17 -2.17 15.04
CA ILE A 102 -15.32 -0.97 14.86
C ILE A 102 -16.09 0.13 14.15
N LYS A 103 -16.83 -0.20 13.10
CA LYS A 103 -17.68 0.74 12.36
C LYS A 103 -18.79 1.31 13.25
N GLN A 104 -19.47 0.47 14.03
CA GLN A 104 -20.53 0.90 14.92
C GLN A 104 -20.00 1.82 16.04
N GLU A 105 -18.82 1.53 16.58
CA GLU A 105 -18.16 2.41 17.54
C GLU A 105 -17.82 3.75 16.88
N HIS A 106 -17.23 3.74 15.68
CA HIS A 106 -16.91 4.97 14.96
C HIS A 106 -18.15 5.82 14.67
N LEU A 107 -19.27 5.20 14.28
CA LEU A 107 -20.53 5.90 14.02
C LEU A 107 -21.08 6.60 15.27
N LYS A 108 -20.83 6.08 16.48
CA LYS A 108 -21.19 6.76 17.74
C LYS A 108 -20.46 8.08 17.93
N PHE A 109 -19.21 8.18 17.46
CA PHE A 109 -18.43 9.42 17.53
C PHE A 109 -18.82 10.44 16.45
N VAL A 110 -19.18 9.96 15.26
CA VAL A 110 -19.54 10.82 14.12
C VAL A 110 -20.98 11.34 14.24
N ASN A 111 -21.86 10.62 14.93
CA ASN A 111 -23.24 11.05 15.10
C ASN A 111 -23.37 12.02 16.30
N PRO A 112 -23.66 13.32 16.09
CA PRO A 112 -23.73 14.30 17.17
C PRO A 112 -24.85 14.04 18.19
N ILE A 113 -25.84 13.20 17.84
CA ILE A 113 -26.95 12.81 18.73
C ILE A 113 -26.52 11.67 19.67
N LEU A 114 -25.58 10.82 19.22
CA LEU A 114 -25.11 9.64 19.96
C LEU A 114 -23.75 9.86 20.64
N THR A 115 -23.10 11.00 20.41
CA THR A 115 -21.75 11.26 20.94
C THR A 115 -21.84 11.48 22.46
N PRO A 116 -21.21 10.62 23.28
CA PRO A 116 -21.05 10.91 24.71
C PRO A 116 -20.23 12.19 24.86
N LYS A 117 -20.59 13.06 25.80
CA LYS A 117 -19.88 14.33 26.05
C LYS A 117 -18.41 14.17 26.54
N ASN A 118 -17.89 12.97 26.62
CA ASN A 118 -16.53 12.66 27.08
C ASN A 118 -15.68 12.22 25.90
N TYR A 119 -14.86 13.14 25.41
CA TYR A 119 -13.88 12.91 24.31
C TYR A 119 -12.59 12.20 24.77
N ASP A 120 -12.51 11.77 26.04
CA ASP A 120 -11.28 11.25 26.64
C ASP A 120 -10.88 9.83 26.20
N THR A 121 -11.70 9.19 25.37
CA THR A 121 -11.45 7.83 24.85
C THR A 121 -11.74 7.74 23.35
N ILE A 122 -11.01 8.52 22.53
CA ILE A 122 -10.98 8.25 21.09
C ILE A 122 -10.01 7.10 20.87
N PRO A 123 -10.44 5.92 20.44
CA PRO A 123 -9.51 4.86 20.08
C PRO A 123 -8.68 5.34 18.88
N VAL A 124 -7.39 5.51 19.09
CA VAL A 124 -6.46 5.85 18.00
C VAL A 124 -6.20 4.57 17.20
N PHE A 125 -6.86 4.43 16.08
CA PHE A 125 -6.68 3.32 15.13
C PHE A 125 -5.50 3.55 14.17
N ILE A 126 -4.39 4.09 14.66
CA ILE A 126 -3.14 4.21 13.89
C ILE A 126 -2.14 3.22 14.47
N GLN A 127 -2.06 2.06 13.87
CA GLN A 127 -0.88 1.17 13.95
C GLN A 127 -0.60 0.59 12.57
#